data_950765398c420cb4eb94f445ba352087
#
_entry.id   950765398c420cb4eb94f445ba352087
#
_cell.length_a   1.000
_cell.length_b   1.000
_cell.length_c   1.000
_cell.angle_alpha   90.00
_cell.angle_beta   90.00
_cell.angle_gamma   90.00
#
_symmetry.space_group_name_H-M   'P 1'
#
loop_
_entity.id
_entity.type
_entity.pdbx_description
1 polymer ?
#
loop_
_entity_poly.entity_id
_entity_poly.type
_entity_poly.pdbx_seq_one_letter_code
_entity_poly.pdbx_strand_id
1 'polypeptide(L)'
;MPKARSPRKPKAAAPPAGPDDAAPAAPPRPARATRQKVEPALLDRLVAAARESLDADKAENILVLDVTGRADYADRLVIATALADRQMQAMAVHLEEAFEKEGLKLRRDNIQASPDWVLIDAGDLVIHLFKPESRGLYALERMWGPDSPAPTPDAEEDRTPLPDDGSVPEPGIEDDDDA
;
A
#
# COMPACT_ATOMS: atom_id res chain seq x y z
N MET A 1 -31.04 -29.39 42.40
CA MET A 1 -29.77 -29.66 41.70
C MET A 1 -29.27 -28.36 41.07
N PRO A 2 -28.31 -27.67 41.68
CA PRO A 2 -27.74 -26.47 41.06
C PRO A 2 -26.69 -26.86 40.03
N LYS A 3 -26.81 -26.34 38.79
CA LYS A 3 -25.83 -26.50 37.73
C LYS A 3 -24.55 -25.71 38.05
N ALA A 4 -23.44 -26.42 38.11
CA ALA A 4 -22.13 -25.86 38.30
C ALA A 4 -21.75 -24.95 37.11
N ARG A 5 -21.39 -23.70 37.40
CA ARG A 5 -20.80 -22.78 36.43
C ARG A 5 -19.29 -23.11 36.28
N SER A 6 -18.87 -23.44 35.07
CA SER A 6 -17.46 -23.58 34.72
C SER A 6 -16.73 -22.23 34.84
N PRO A 7 -15.50 -22.22 35.37
CA PRO A 7 -14.71 -20.98 35.47
C PRO A 7 -14.19 -20.53 34.10
N ARG A 8 -14.42 -19.27 33.79
CA ARG A 8 -13.85 -18.61 32.62
C ARG A 8 -12.32 -18.50 32.80
N LYS A 9 -11.60 -19.00 31.83
CA LYS A 9 -10.13 -18.76 31.69
C LYS A 9 -9.86 -17.26 31.64
N PRO A 10 -8.87 -16.75 32.37
CA PRO A 10 -8.45 -15.37 32.22
C PRO A 10 -7.80 -15.17 30.85
N LYS A 11 -8.27 -14.15 30.13
CA LYS A 11 -7.70 -13.67 28.87
C LYS A 11 -6.31 -13.11 29.20
N ALA A 12 -5.27 -13.74 28.67
CA ALA A 12 -3.91 -13.24 28.79
C ALA A 12 -3.83 -11.81 28.23
N ALA A 13 -3.36 -10.90 29.07
CA ALA A 13 -3.09 -9.54 28.66
C ALA A 13 -1.94 -9.52 27.64
N ALA A 14 -2.16 -8.85 26.52
CA ALA A 14 -1.12 -8.57 25.57
C ALA A 14 -0.06 -7.64 26.24
N PRO A 15 1.23 -7.83 25.95
CA PRO A 15 2.26 -6.92 26.48
C PRO A 15 2.06 -5.51 25.89
N PRO A 16 2.38 -4.45 26.63
CA PRO A 16 2.32 -3.10 26.12
C PRO A 16 3.32 -2.94 24.98
N ALA A 17 2.84 -2.45 23.85
CA ALA A 17 3.69 -2.01 22.75
C ALA A 17 4.56 -0.86 23.28
N GLY A 18 5.88 -1.03 23.20
CA GLY A 18 6.83 0.03 23.47
C GLY A 18 6.71 1.16 22.44
N PRO A 19 7.07 2.39 22.81
CA PRO A 19 6.94 3.52 21.91
C PRO A 19 8.00 3.47 20.81
N ASP A 20 7.49 3.60 19.55
CA ASP A 20 8.02 4.43 18.50
C ASP A 20 9.43 4.15 17.94
N ASP A 21 9.39 3.39 16.87
CA ASP A 21 10.11 3.77 15.65
C ASP A 21 9.30 3.29 14.44
N ALA A 22 8.10 3.86 14.28
CA ALA A 22 7.26 3.58 13.15
C ALA A 22 7.75 4.40 11.95
N ALA A 23 8.65 3.80 11.16
CA ALA A 23 8.71 4.16 9.77
C ALA A 23 7.28 4.14 9.21
N PRO A 24 6.87 5.13 8.37
CA PRO A 24 5.53 5.15 7.82
C PRO A 24 5.26 3.80 7.15
N ALA A 25 4.23 3.11 7.64
CA ALA A 25 3.83 1.83 7.07
C ALA A 25 3.59 2.05 5.57
N ALA A 26 4.18 1.21 4.73
CA ALA A 26 3.90 1.25 3.31
C ALA A 26 2.39 1.17 3.10
N PRO A 27 1.83 1.90 2.11
CA PRO A 27 0.40 1.84 1.82
C PRO A 27 0.02 0.38 1.62
N PRO A 28 -1.13 -0.08 2.16
CA PRO A 28 -1.55 -1.44 1.97
C PRO A 28 -1.66 -1.73 0.48
N ARG A 29 -1.03 -2.83 0.11
CA ARG A 29 -1.19 -3.38 -1.22
C ARG A 29 -2.51 -4.14 -1.24
N PRO A 30 -3.29 -4.06 -2.33
CA PRO A 30 -4.47 -4.89 -2.47
C PRO A 30 -4.08 -6.35 -2.23
N ALA A 31 -4.85 -7.03 -1.39
CA ALA A 31 -4.59 -8.43 -1.10
C ALA A 31 -4.58 -9.20 -2.43
N ARG A 32 -3.65 -10.13 -2.57
CA ARG A 32 -3.44 -10.99 -3.74
C ARG A 32 -4.60 -11.98 -3.94
N ALA A 33 -5.85 -11.49 -3.80
CA ALA A 33 -7.04 -12.22 -4.19
C ALA A 33 -7.06 -12.26 -5.71
N THR A 34 -7.27 -13.41 -6.27
CA THR A 34 -7.38 -13.74 -7.70
C THR A 34 -7.82 -12.52 -8.50
N ARG A 35 -6.83 -11.84 -9.10
CA ARG A 35 -7.05 -10.68 -9.96
C ARG A 35 -8.04 -11.07 -11.06
N GLN A 36 -9.23 -10.48 -11.04
CA GLN A 36 -10.14 -10.58 -12.16
C GLN A 36 -9.60 -9.67 -13.25
N LYS A 37 -9.01 -10.26 -14.26
CA LYS A 37 -8.53 -9.52 -15.41
C LYS A 37 -9.70 -8.86 -16.12
N VAL A 38 -9.65 -7.54 -16.16
CA VAL A 38 -10.67 -6.72 -16.83
C VAL A 38 -10.35 -6.66 -18.33
N GLU A 39 -11.35 -6.68 -19.17
CA GLU A 39 -11.15 -6.50 -20.60
C GLU A 39 -10.51 -5.12 -20.88
N PRO A 40 -9.50 -5.01 -21.77
CA PRO A 40 -8.77 -3.75 -22.00
C PRO A 40 -9.69 -2.57 -22.35
N ALA A 41 -10.72 -2.79 -23.16
CA ALA A 41 -11.68 -1.76 -23.51
C ALA A 41 -12.52 -1.29 -22.32
N LEU A 42 -12.83 -2.17 -21.39
CA LEU A 42 -13.52 -1.82 -20.16
C LEU A 42 -12.57 -1.07 -19.22
N LEU A 43 -11.31 -1.50 -19.14
CA LEU A 43 -10.29 -0.82 -18.33
C LEU A 43 -10.12 0.65 -18.73
N ASP A 44 -10.05 0.93 -20.03
CA ASP A 44 -9.93 2.29 -20.54
C ASP A 44 -11.17 3.14 -20.21
N ARG A 45 -12.36 2.56 -20.27
CA ARG A 45 -13.60 3.24 -19.86
C ARG A 45 -13.63 3.51 -18.37
N LEU A 46 -13.19 2.57 -17.55
CA LEU A 46 -13.11 2.76 -16.10
C LEU A 46 -12.12 3.87 -15.73
N VAL A 47 -10.98 3.95 -16.40
CA VAL A 47 -10.01 5.03 -16.21
C VAL A 47 -10.60 6.38 -16.58
N ALA A 48 -11.31 6.45 -17.71
CA ALA A 48 -11.98 7.68 -18.15
C ALA A 48 -13.07 8.11 -17.16
N ALA A 49 -13.93 7.18 -16.73
CA ALA A 49 -14.98 7.43 -15.76
C ALA A 49 -14.41 7.87 -14.40
N ALA A 50 -13.30 7.26 -13.95
CA ALA A 50 -12.63 7.66 -12.73
C ALA A 50 -12.11 9.10 -12.82
N ARG A 51 -11.46 9.47 -13.91
CA ARG A 51 -10.95 10.83 -14.11
C ARG A 51 -12.08 11.86 -14.12
N GLU A 52 -13.16 11.58 -14.85
CA GLU A 52 -14.32 12.47 -14.94
C GLU A 52 -14.99 12.67 -13.58
N SER A 53 -15.20 11.58 -12.83
CA SER A 53 -15.77 11.63 -11.49
C SER A 53 -14.90 12.44 -10.52
N LEU A 54 -13.59 12.20 -10.52
CA LEU A 54 -12.64 12.91 -9.65
C LEU A 54 -12.54 14.40 -10.01
N ASP A 55 -12.58 14.75 -11.29
CA ASP A 55 -12.58 16.14 -11.74
C ASP A 55 -13.86 16.86 -11.34
N ALA A 56 -15.01 16.21 -11.44
CA ALA A 56 -16.29 16.73 -10.99
C ALA A 56 -16.30 17.01 -9.47
N ASP A 57 -15.66 16.15 -8.69
CA ASP A 57 -15.51 16.29 -7.24
C ASP A 57 -14.37 17.24 -6.84
N LYS A 58 -13.72 17.90 -7.79
CA LYS A 58 -12.63 18.85 -7.54
C LYS A 58 -11.41 18.21 -6.85
N ALA A 59 -11.11 16.97 -7.23
CA ALA A 59 -9.86 16.34 -6.83
C ALA A 59 -8.66 17.10 -7.40
N GLU A 60 -7.63 17.25 -6.61
CA GLU A 60 -6.39 17.87 -7.06
C GLU A 60 -5.36 16.84 -7.54
N ASN A 61 -4.51 17.25 -8.46
CA ASN A 61 -3.38 16.46 -8.93
C ASN A 61 -3.78 15.03 -9.35
N ILE A 62 -4.79 14.89 -10.19
CA ILE A 62 -5.22 13.60 -10.72
C ILE A 62 -4.14 13.08 -11.67
N LEU A 63 -3.54 11.94 -11.33
CA LEU A 63 -2.48 11.30 -12.09
C LEU A 63 -2.91 9.88 -12.47
N VAL A 64 -2.75 9.52 -13.73
CA VAL A 64 -2.96 8.15 -14.23
C VAL A 64 -1.62 7.57 -14.65
N LEU A 65 -1.26 6.44 -14.07
CA LEU A 65 -0.01 5.74 -14.35
C LEU A 65 -0.30 4.39 -15.01
N ASP A 66 0.44 4.10 -16.07
CA ASP A 66 0.50 2.76 -16.66
C ASP A 66 1.55 1.95 -15.91
N VAL A 67 1.11 0.90 -15.25
CA VAL A 67 1.97 -0.01 -14.49
C VAL A 67 1.92 -1.43 -15.02
N THR A 68 1.45 -1.59 -16.25
CA THR A 68 1.38 -2.88 -16.94
C THR A 68 2.77 -3.53 -16.98
N GLY A 69 2.85 -4.76 -16.44
CA GLY A 69 4.10 -5.50 -16.37
C GLY A 69 5.09 -5.00 -15.31
N ARG A 70 4.74 -3.93 -14.57
CA ARG A 70 5.56 -3.38 -13.47
C ARG A 70 4.95 -3.68 -12.10
N ALA A 71 3.63 -3.68 -12.03
CA ALA A 71 2.88 -4.07 -10.83
C ALA A 71 2.17 -5.41 -11.07
N ASP A 72 2.26 -6.31 -10.10
CA ASP A 72 1.61 -7.61 -10.17
C ASP A 72 0.09 -7.54 -9.93
N TYR A 73 -0.38 -6.43 -9.38
CA TYR A 73 -1.74 -6.28 -8.87
C TYR A 73 -2.64 -5.38 -9.73
N ALA A 74 -2.07 -4.59 -10.64
CA ALA A 74 -2.85 -3.68 -11.50
C ALA A 74 -2.11 -3.37 -12.80
N ASP A 75 -2.86 -2.98 -13.83
CA ASP A 75 -2.32 -2.45 -15.08
C ASP A 75 -2.35 -0.91 -15.11
N ARG A 76 -3.26 -0.30 -14.35
CA ARG A 76 -3.39 1.16 -14.21
C ARG A 76 -3.52 1.56 -12.75
N LEU A 77 -2.88 2.66 -12.41
CA LEU A 77 -3.06 3.35 -11.14
C LEU A 77 -3.62 4.74 -11.39
N VAL A 78 -4.60 5.14 -10.59
CA VAL A 78 -5.08 6.52 -10.52
C VAL A 78 -4.78 7.05 -9.15
N ILE A 79 -4.11 8.18 -9.08
CA ILE A 79 -3.75 8.85 -7.82
C ILE A 79 -4.38 10.24 -7.85
N ALA A 80 -5.10 10.59 -6.81
CA ALA A 80 -5.72 11.90 -6.67
C ALA A 80 -5.62 12.41 -5.24
N THR A 81 -5.72 13.72 -5.07
CA THR A 81 -5.65 14.38 -3.78
C THR A 81 -7.01 14.95 -3.42
N ALA A 82 -7.46 14.64 -2.20
CA ALA A 82 -8.65 15.22 -1.57
C ALA A 82 -8.23 16.16 -0.43
N LEU A 83 -8.77 17.36 -0.39
CA LEU A 83 -8.40 18.38 0.60
C LEU A 83 -9.11 18.19 1.95
N ALA A 84 -10.23 17.47 1.96
CA ALA A 84 -11.04 17.25 3.14
C ALA A 84 -11.53 15.80 3.22
N ASP A 85 -11.76 15.31 4.45
CA ASP A 85 -12.26 13.96 4.70
C ASP A 85 -13.60 13.72 4.01
N ARG A 86 -14.49 14.69 4.11
CA ARG A 86 -15.82 14.61 3.51
C ARG A 86 -15.75 14.55 1.98
N GLN A 87 -14.82 15.29 1.38
CA GLN A 87 -14.56 15.23 -0.06
C GLN A 87 -14.05 13.85 -0.46
N MET A 88 -13.10 13.29 0.28
CA MET A 88 -12.55 11.95 0.02
C MET A 88 -13.62 10.86 0.08
N GLN A 89 -14.52 10.94 1.07
CA GLN A 89 -15.64 10.01 1.19
C GLN A 89 -16.63 10.15 0.03
N ALA A 90 -16.96 11.37 -0.37
CA ALA A 90 -17.83 11.62 -1.51
C ALA A 90 -17.22 11.10 -2.82
N MET A 91 -15.93 11.33 -3.05
CA MET A 91 -15.20 10.79 -4.20
C MET A 91 -15.27 9.26 -4.27
N ALA A 92 -15.12 8.58 -3.14
CA ALA A 92 -15.21 7.12 -3.10
C ALA A 92 -16.60 6.62 -3.50
N VAL A 93 -17.66 7.27 -3.04
CA VAL A 93 -19.05 6.95 -3.40
C VAL A 93 -19.32 7.21 -4.88
N HIS A 94 -18.92 8.37 -5.38
CA HIS A 94 -19.13 8.73 -6.78
C HIS A 94 -18.32 7.84 -7.75
N LEU A 95 -17.14 7.41 -7.36
CA LEU A 95 -16.36 6.44 -8.13
C LEU A 95 -17.06 5.08 -8.19
N GLU A 96 -17.64 4.61 -7.07
CA GLU A 96 -18.43 3.39 -7.04
C GLU A 96 -19.63 3.47 -8.02
N GLU A 97 -20.36 4.58 -7.99
CA GLU A 97 -21.48 4.83 -8.90
C GLU A 97 -21.03 4.93 -10.38
N ALA A 98 -19.89 5.60 -10.63
CA ALA A 98 -19.34 5.73 -11.98
C ALA A 98 -18.96 4.36 -12.56
N PHE A 99 -18.36 3.49 -11.75
CA PHE A 99 -17.99 2.15 -12.17
C PHE A 99 -19.20 1.23 -12.37
N GLU A 100 -20.23 1.37 -11.55
CA GLU A 100 -21.48 0.62 -11.72
C GLU A 100 -22.16 0.98 -13.06
N LYS A 101 -22.11 2.24 -13.50
CA LYS A 101 -22.60 2.68 -14.80
C LYS A 101 -21.83 2.05 -15.97
N GLU A 102 -20.54 1.79 -15.77
CA GLU A 102 -19.69 1.10 -16.74
C GLU A 102 -19.80 -0.44 -16.67
N GLY A 103 -20.63 -0.95 -15.78
CA GLY A 103 -20.87 -2.38 -15.62
C GLY A 103 -19.98 -3.09 -14.60
N LEU A 104 -19.18 -2.35 -13.85
CA LEU A 104 -18.35 -2.90 -12.78
C LEU A 104 -18.94 -2.56 -11.42
N LYS A 105 -19.44 -3.56 -10.71
CA LYS A 105 -19.92 -3.41 -9.34
C LYS A 105 -18.82 -3.70 -8.34
N LEU A 106 -18.42 -2.68 -7.59
CA LEU A 106 -17.47 -2.85 -6.49
C LEU A 106 -18.13 -3.52 -5.29
N ARG A 107 -17.33 -4.31 -4.56
CA ARG A 107 -17.72 -4.87 -3.27
C ARG A 107 -17.10 -4.02 -2.16
N ARG A 108 -17.64 -4.11 -0.96
CA ARG A 108 -17.08 -3.41 0.22
C ARG A 108 -15.63 -3.78 0.48
N ASP A 109 -15.24 -5.02 0.21
CA ASP A 109 -13.87 -5.51 0.38
C ASP A 109 -12.88 -4.89 -0.62
N ASN A 110 -13.40 -4.32 -1.71
CA ASN A 110 -12.59 -3.61 -2.71
C ASN A 110 -12.27 -2.17 -2.30
N ILE A 111 -12.90 -1.65 -1.26
CA ILE A 111 -12.70 -0.29 -0.77
C ILE A 111 -12.10 -0.35 0.62
N GLN A 112 -10.87 0.15 0.76
CA GLN A 112 -10.19 0.27 2.04
C GLN A 112 -10.06 1.75 2.38
N ALA A 113 -10.73 2.17 3.43
CA ALA A 113 -10.75 3.56 3.87
C ALA A 113 -9.96 3.74 5.17
N SER A 114 -9.08 4.72 5.18
CA SER A 114 -8.37 5.25 6.33
C SER A 114 -8.61 6.75 6.44
N PRO A 115 -8.32 7.40 7.56
CA PRO A 115 -8.53 8.84 7.71
C PRO A 115 -7.78 9.68 6.68
N ASP A 116 -6.64 9.21 6.20
CA ASP A 116 -5.73 9.97 5.36
C ASP A 116 -5.67 9.51 3.91
N TRP A 117 -6.28 8.37 3.60
CA TRP A 117 -6.30 7.81 2.25
C TRP A 117 -7.39 6.76 2.09
N VAL A 118 -7.83 6.60 0.84
CA VAL A 118 -8.75 5.56 0.43
C VAL A 118 -8.13 4.81 -0.75
N LEU A 119 -8.17 3.48 -0.69
CA LEU A 119 -7.78 2.60 -1.78
C LEU A 119 -9.03 1.94 -2.34
N ILE A 120 -9.19 1.99 -3.65
CA ILE A 120 -10.29 1.33 -4.38
C ILE A 120 -9.67 0.37 -5.38
N ASP A 121 -9.95 -0.92 -5.20
CA ASP A 121 -9.51 -1.99 -6.09
C ASP A 121 -10.63 -2.32 -7.09
N ALA A 122 -10.43 -1.94 -8.33
CA ALA A 122 -11.34 -2.22 -9.44
C ALA A 122 -10.78 -3.31 -10.39
N GLY A 123 -10.02 -4.26 -9.86
CA GLY A 123 -9.38 -5.33 -10.62
C GLY A 123 -8.04 -4.91 -11.22
N ASP A 124 -7.99 -4.63 -12.51
CA ASP A 124 -6.76 -4.15 -13.17
C ASP A 124 -6.52 -2.64 -13.00
N LEU A 125 -7.47 -1.93 -12.39
CA LEU A 125 -7.39 -0.53 -12.01
C LEU A 125 -7.40 -0.40 -10.50
N VAL A 126 -6.42 0.31 -9.94
CA VAL A 126 -6.40 0.69 -8.52
C VAL A 126 -6.39 2.20 -8.39
N ILE A 127 -7.24 2.73 -7.53
CA ILE A 127 -7.34 4.16 -7.28
C ILE A 127 -6.86 4.45 -5.86
N HIS A 128 -5.99 5.43 -5.73
CA HIS A 128 -5.51 5.96 -4.47
C HIS A 128 -5.97 7.40 -4.29
N LEU A 129 -6.77 7.64 -3.28
CA LEU A 129 -7.16 8.98 -2.86
C LEU A 129 -6.38 9.32 -1.60
N PHE A 130 -5.61 10.39 -1.62
CA PHE A 130 -4.78 10.83 -0.50
C PHE A 130 -5.15 12.23 -0.05
N LYS A 131 -4.95 12.49 1.24
CA LYS A 131 -4.74 13.86 1.69
C LYS A 131 -3.39 14.37 1.21
N PRO A 132 -3.19 15.69 1.08
CA PRO A 132 -1.93 16.26 0.58
C PRO A 132 -0.69 15.76 1.34
N GLU A 133 -0.79 15.66 2.65
CA GLU A 133 0.29 15.20 3.53
C GLU A 133 0.65 13.74 3.27
N SER A 134 -0.35 12.87 3.21
CA SER A 134 -0.17 11.44 2.96
C SER A 134 0.34 11.18 1.55
N ARG A 135 -0.09 11.95 0.56
CA ARG A 135 0.43 11.84 -0.81
C ARG A 135 1.92 12.12 -0.86
N GLY A 136 2.38 13.18 -0.20
CA GLY A 136 3.81 13.50 -0.11
C GLY A 136 4.61 12.44 0.64
N LEU A 137 4.03 11.86 1.69
CA LEU A 137 4.67 10.85 2.52
C LEU A 137 4.83 9.51 1.78
N TYR A 138 3.79 9.03 1.11
CA TYR A 138 3.82 7.76 0.38
C TYR A 138 4.46 7.88 -1.00
N ALA A 139 4.32 9.03 -1.66
CA ALA A 139 4.95 9.37 -2.94
C ALA A 139 4.88 8.23 -3.98
N LEU A 140 3.69 7.63 -4.16
CA LEU A 140 3.49 6.49 -5.07
C LEU A 140 3.91 6.80 -6.51
N GLU A 141 3.77 8.02 -6.94
CA GLU A 141 4.21 8.50 -8.24
C GLU A 141 5.71 8.36 -8.46
N ARG A 142 6.52 8.32 -7.40
CA ARG A 142 7.96 8.05 -7.49
C ARG A 142 8.26 6.57 -7.70
N MET A 143 7.41 5.70 -7.13
CA MET A 143 7.57 4.25 -7.27
C MET A 143 7.11 3.74 -8.64
N TRP A 144 6.06 4.34 -9.18
CA TRP A 144 5.38 3.85 -10.38
C TRP A 144 5.43 4.82 -11.55
N GLY A 145 6.00 6.00 -11.37
CA GLY A 145 6.16 7.00 -12.43
C GLY A 145 7.11 6.57 -13.54
N PRO A 146 7.14 7.30 -14.66
CA PRO A 146 7.96 6.95 -15.81
C PRO A 146 9.47 6.94 -15.50
N ASP A 147 9.89 7.73 -14.50
CA ASP A 147 11.29 7.83 -14.07
C ASP A 147 11.65 6.81 -12.96
N SER A 148 10.70 5.98 -12.56
CA SER A 148 10.95 4.96 -11.56
C SER A 148 11.73 3.81 -12.18
N PRO A 149 12.83 3.35 -11.55
CA PRO A 149 13.53 2.17 -12.03
C PRO A 149 12.57 0.99 -12.06
N ALA A 150 12.59 0.22 -13.15
CA ALA A 150 11.84 -1.02 -13.21
C ALA A 150 12.29 -1.90 -12.04
N PRO A 151 11.37 -2.62 -11.37
CA PRO A 151 11.76 -3.58 -10.36
C PRO A 151 12.70 -4.58 -11.03
N THR A 152 13.97 -4.55 -10.64
CA THR A 152 14.91 -5.58 -11.06
C THR A 152 14.48 -6.89 -10.43
N PRO A 153 14.29 -7.96 -11.19
CA PRO A 153 13.91 -9.26 -10.65
C PRO A 153 14.97 -9.83 -9.69
N ASP A 154 16.16 -9.23 -9.68
CA ASP A 154 17.33 -9.71 -8.94
C ASP A 154 17.57 -9.06 -7.57
N ALA A 155 16.63 -8.22 -7.09
CA ALA A 155 16.80 -7.58 -5.77
C ALA A 155 16.61 -8.55 -4.58
N GLU A 156 16.27 -9.79 -4.82
CA GLU A 156 16.14 -10.82 -3.77
C GLU A 156 17.36 -11.72 -3.63
N GLU A 157 18.34 -11.69 -4.52
CA GLU A 157 19.48 -12.60 -4.48
C GLU A 157 20.78 -12.01 -3.90
N ASP A 158 20.86 -10.73 -3.58
CA ASP A 158 22.04 -10.20 -2.88
C ASP A 158 21.86 -10.17 -1.36
N ARG A 159 21.37 -11.27 -0.82
CA ARG A 159 21.70 -11.68 0.54
C ARG A 159 22.95 -12.56 0.48
N THR A 160 24.05 -12.00 0.06
CA THR A 160 25.34 -12.57 0.39
C THR A 160 25.39 -12.68 1.91
N PRO A 161 25.46 -13.89 2.50
CA PRO A 161 25.72 -13.99 3.92
C PRO A 161 27.07 -13.32 4.14
N LEU A 162 27.10 -12.33 5.02
CA LEU A 162 28.36 -11.76 5.48
C LEU A 162 29.28 -12.92 5.81
N PRO A 163 30.52 -12.95 5.29
CA PRO A 163 31.47 -13.95 5.72
C PRO A 163 31.59 -13.83 7.24
N ASP A 164 31.29 -14.91 7.92
CA ASP A 164 31.60 -15.07 9.33
C ASP A 164 33.14 -15.16 9.44
N ASP A 165 33.77 -13.99 9.29
CA ASP A 165 35.20 -13.85 9.51
C ASP A 165 35.43 -13.66 11.01
N GLY A 166 35.47 -14.79 11.67
CA GLY A 166 35.86 -14.90 13.08
C GLY A 166 37.32 -14.55 13.35
N SER A 167 37.96 -13.73 12.53
CA SER A 167 39.30 -13.21 12.77
C SER A 167 39.23 -11.93 13.59
N VAL A 168 39.14 -12.11 14.88
CA VAL A 168 39.51 -11.06 15.86
C VAL A 168 41.04 -11.05 15.90
N PRO A 169 41.73 -10.00 15.45
CA PRO A 169 43.16 -9.89 15.69
C PRO A 169 43.37 -9.74 17.20
N GLU A 170 44.03 -10.69 17.79
CA GLU A 170 44.52 -10.58 19.17
C GLU A 170 45.48 -9.40 19.27
N PRO A 171 45.35 -8.50 20.27
CA PRO A 171 46.33 -7.48 20.51
C PRO A 171 47.62 -8.14 21.01
N GLY A 172 48.67 -8.01 20.22
CA GLY A 172 50.01 -8.48 20.60
C GLY A 172 50.41 -7.86 21.94
N ILE A 173 50.68 -8.72 22.88
CA ILE A 173 51.37 -8.36 24.16
C ILE A 173 52.82 -8.14 23.73
N GLU A 174 53.23 -6.90 23.68
CA GLU A 174 54.65 -6.56 23.66
C GLU A 174 55.16 -6.64 25.08
N ASP A 175 55.91 -7.72 25.36
CA ASP A 175 56.74 -7.85 26.51
C ASP A 175 57.92 -6.89 26.35
N ASP A 176 57.86 -5.73 27.02
CA ASP A 176 59.03 -4.90 27.31
C ASP A 176 59.73 -5.51 28.51
N ASP A 177 60.72 -6.36 28.23
CA ASP A 177 61.72 -6.81 29.17
C ASP A 177 62.89 -5.86 28.98
N ASP A 178 62.99 -4.87 29.84
CA ASP A 178 64.19 -4.03 30.01
C ASP A 178 64.84 -4.29 31.36
N ALA A 179 66.02 -4.86 31.25
CA ALA A 179 66.97 -5.11 32.33
C ALA A 179 67.72 -3.88 32.73
#